data_4188a977b315e5bfb89af6f0e7f02edc
#
_entry.id   4188a977b315e5bfb89af6f0e7f02edc
#
_cell.length_a   1.000
_cell.length_b   1.000
_cell.length_c   1.000
_cell.angle_alpha   90.00
_cell.angle_beta   90.00
_cell.angle_gamma   90.00
#
_symmetry.space_group_name_H-M   'P 1'
#
loop_
_entity.id
_entity.type
_entity.pdbx_description
1 polymer ?
#
loop_
_entity_poly.entity_id
_entity_poly.type
_entity_poly.pdbx_seq_one_letter_code
_entity_poly.pdbx_strand_id
1 'polypeptide(L)' 'MHEHHETALYMLSGDEMELWTGDQLQYRDIVRPGDYIFIPANMLHVAVNPGAQPAVVIGARSEATAQESVVPAT' A
#
# COMPACT_ATOMS: atom_id res chain seq x y z
N MET A 1 7.55 -6.38 4.68
CA MET A 1 8.75 -5.68 4.19
C MET A 1 8.99 -4.44 5.01
N HIS A 2 10.24 -4.22 5.40
CA HIS A 2 10.63 -2.97 6.07
C HIS A 2 11.14 -1.97 5.05
N GLU A 3 10.76 -0.72 5.24
CA GLU A 3 11.22 0.38 4.41
C GLU A 3 12.03 1.35 5.27
N HIS A 4 13.13 1.85 4.72
CA HIS A 4 13.92 2.89 5.39
C HIS A 4 13.36 4.28 5.15
N HIS A 5 12.41 4.41 4.24
CA HIS A 5 11.83 5.68 3.82
C HIS A 5 10.35 5.71 4.12
N GLU A 6 9.87 6.89 4.45
CA GLU A 6 8.43 7.11 4.58
C GLU A 6 7.79 6.96 3.20
N THR A 7 6.61 6.37 3.17
CA THR A 7 5.90 6.13 1.92
C THR A 7 4.47 6.62 2.04
N ALA A 8 4.04 7.40 1.05
CA ALA A 8 2.64 7.77 0.89
C ALA A 8 2.09 6.99 -0.30
N LEU A 9 0.95 6.35 -0.12
CA LEU A 9 0.29 5.57 -1.16
C LEU A 9 -1.04 6.20 -1.51
N TYR A 10 -1.36 6.21 -2.80
CA TYR A 10 -2.65 6.64 -3.31
C TYR A 10 -3.19 5.55 -4.23
N MET A 11 -4.36 5.02 -3.92
CA MET A 11 -4.95 3.98 -4.75
C MET A 11 -5.71 4.59 -5.91
N LEU A 12 -5.32 4.23 -7.13
CA LEU A 12 -5.91 4.76 -8.35
C LEU A 12 -7.13 3.96 -8.79
N SER A 13 -7.02 2.63 -8.77
CA SER A 13 -8.05 1.78 -9.33
C SER A 13 -8.02 0.39 -8.73
N GLY A 14 -9.06 -0.38 -8.98
CA GLY A 14 -9.27 -1.71 -8.43
C GLY A 14 -10.52 -1.73 -7.56
N ASP A 15 -10.76 -2.84 -6.87
CA ASP A 15 -11.88 -2.95 -5.95
C ASP A 15 -11.47 -2.43 -4.58
N GLU A 16 -11.02 -3.32 -3.73
CA GLU A 16 -10.48 -2.99 -2.41
C GLU A 16 -9.14 -3.67 -2.26
N MET A 17 -8.26 -3.06 -1.48
CA MET A 17 -6.98 -3.64 -1.15
C MET A 17 -6.86 -3.65 0.37
N GLU A 18 -6.18 -4.67 0.90
CA GLU A 18 -5.86 -4.74 2.31
C GLU A 18 -4.42 -4.35 2.52
N LEU A 19 -4.19 -3.47 3.47
CA LEU A 19 -2.84 -3.12 3.89
C LEU A 19 -2.66 -3.58 5.33
N TRP A 20 -1.71 -4.48 5.52
CA TRP A 20 -1.36 -5.00 6.84
C TRP A 20 -0.07 -4.35 7.30
N THR A 21 -0.08 -3.79 8.51
CA THR A 21 1.06 -3.06 9.06
C THR A 21 1.33 -3.48 10.49
N GLY A 22 2.51 -3.07 10.99
CA GLY A 22 2.94 -3.34 12.34
C GLY A 22 3.97 -4.46 12.40
N ASP A 23 4.66 -4.59 13.52
CA ASP A 23 5.76 -5.55 13.69
C ASP A 23 5.33 -7.00 13.47
N GLN A 24 4.06 -7.30 13.71
CA GLN A 24 3.49 -8.63 13.51
C GLN A 24 2.35 -8.59 12.49
N LEU A 25 2.28 -7.53 11.68
CA LEU A 25 1.21 -7.30 10.70
C LEU A 25 -0.17 -7.41 11.34
N GLN A 26 -0.31 -6.86 12.54
CA GLN A 26 -1.54 -6.99 13.34
C GLN A 26 -2.60 -5.96 12.99
N TYR A 27 -2.23 -4.91 12.26
CA TYR A 27 -3.16 -3.85 11.84
C TYR A 27 -3.56 -4.07 10.39
N ARG A 28 -4.87 -4.00 10.16
CA ARG A 28 -5.44 -4.21 8.82
C ARG A 28 -6.29 -3.02 8.44
N ASP A 29 -5.96 -2.39 7.33
CA ASP A 29 -6.74 -1.28 6.77
C ASP A 29 -7.26 -1.65 5.40
N ILE A 30 -8.48 -1.23 5.11
CA ILE A 30 -9.07 -1.39 3.79
C ILE A 30 -8.82 -0.11 3.01
N VAL A 31 -8.25 -0.27 1.83
CA VAL A 31 -7.90 0.85 0.95
C VAL A 31 -8.76 0.75 -0.30
N ARG A 32 -9.39 1.86 -0.67
CA ARG A 32 -10.24 1.95 -1.86
C ARG A 32 -9.69 3.00 -2.81
N PRO A 33 -10.09 2.97 -4.09
CA PRO A 33 -9.67 4.03 -5.01
C PRO A 33 -10.01 5.42 -4.45
N GLY A 34 -9.02 6.30 -4.49
CA GLY A 34 -9.13 7.64 -3.92
C GLY A 34 -8.59 7.78 -2.51
N ASP A 35 -8.25 6.67 -1.85
CA ASP A 35 -7.71 6.71 -0.49
C ASP A 35 -6.22 6.95 -0.50
N TYR A 36 -5.76 7.66 0.53
CA TYR A 36 -4.34 7.85 0.82
C TYR A 36 -3.95 7.04 2.03
N ILE A 37 -2.74 6.49 2.00
CA ILE A 37 -2.15 5.84 3.16
C ILE A 37 -0.73 6.36 3.34
N PHE A 38 -0.36 6.62 4.59
CA PHE A 38 0.99 7.00 4.96
C PHE A 38 1.63 5.86 5.75
N ILE A 39 2.79 5.42 5.32
CA ILE A 39 3.55 4.36 5.99
C ILE A 39 4.84 4.96 6.51
N PRO A 40 4.99 5.07 7.85
CA PRO A 40 6.24 5.56 8.44
C PRO A 40 7.43 4.68 8.08
N ALA A 41 8.62 5.27 8.15
CA ALA A 41 9.85 4.53 7.94
C ALA A 41 9.96 3.37 8.93
N ASN A 42 10.57 2.27 8.48
CA ASN A 42 10.84 1.07 9.27
C ASN A 42 9.58 0.34 9.76
N MET A 43 8.43 0.63 9.17
CA MET A 43 7.22 -0.11 9.49
C MET A 43 7.08 -1.29 8.53
N LEU A 44 6.94 -2.49 9.08
CA LEU A 44 6.65 -3.68 8.29
C LEU A 44 5.25 -3.55 7.69
N HIS A 45 5.13 -3.82 6.39
CA HIS A 45 3.83 -3.72 5.72
C HIS A 45 3.71 -4.72 4.57
N VAL A 46 2.49 -5.16 4.32
CA VAL A 46 2.16 -6.06 3.22
C VAL A 46 0.83 -5.61 2.62
N ALA A 47 0.79 -5.54 1.31
CA ALA A 47 -0.43 -5.25 0.56
C ALA A 47 -1.00 -6.55 0.00
N VAL A 48 -2.29 -6.76 0.21
CA VAL A 48 -3.01 -7.94 -0.28
C VAL A 48 -4.21 -7.46 -1.07
N ASN A 49 -4.43 -8.04 -2.23
CA ASN A 49 -5.59 -7.75 -3.05
C ASN A 49 -6.54 -8.95 -3.04
N PRO A 50 -7.62 -8.89 -2.23
CA PRO A 50 -8.59 -10.00 -2.15
C PRO A 50 -9.60 -9.99 -3.28
N GLY A 51 -9.62 -8.94 -4.10
CA GLY A 51 -10.61 -8.79 -5.18
C GLY A 51 -10.24 -9.53 -6.44
N ALA A 52 -11.10 -9.42 -7.45
CA ALA A 52 -10.91 -10.07 -8.74
C ALA A 52 -10.11 -9.22 -9.73
N GLN A 53 -9.97 -7.93 -9.46
CA GLN A 53 -9.27 -6.99 -10.34
C GLN A 53 -7.94 -6.58 -9.73
N PRO A 54 -6.90 -6.33 -10.52
CA PRO A 54 -5.67 -5.76 -10.00
C PRO A 54 -5.92 -4.40 -9.37
N ALA A 55 -5.22 -4.11 -8.28
CA ALA A 55 -5.24 -2.80 -7.66
C ALA A 55 -4.02 -2.01 -8.12
N VAL A 56 -4.23 -0.77 -8.56
CA VAL A 56 -3.16 0.09 -9.03
C VAL A 56 -2.97 1.21 -8.02
N VAL A 57 -1.73 1.36 -7.55
CA VAL A 57 -1.40 2.38 -6.56
C VAL A 57 -0.20 3.20 -7.04
N ILE A 58 -0.18 4.46 -6.61
CA ILE A 58 1.00 5.31 -6.78
C ILE A 58 1.64 5.50 -5.41
N GLY A 59 2.93 5.23 -5.33
CA GLY A 59 3.70 5.44 -4.12
C GLY A 59 4.68 6.57 -4.28
N ALA A 60 4.77 7.43 -3.27
CA ALA A 60 5.80 8.48 -3.19
C ALA A 60 6.61 8.24 -1.94
N ARG A 61 7.94 8.25 -2.07
CA ARG A 61 8.86 8.04 -0.96
C ARG A 61 9.58 9.32 -0.63
N SER A 62 10.15 9.37 0.57
CA SER A 62 10.89 10.54 1.04
C SER A 62 12.11 10.88 0.18
N GLU A 63 12.56 9.97 -0.68
CA GLU A 63 13.62 10.22 -1.64
C GLU A 63 13.13 10.89 -2.92
N ALA A 64 11.92 11.39 -2.92
CA ALA A 64 11.33 12.09 -4.06
C ALA A 64 11.18 11.21 -5.31
N THR A 65 11.04 9.92 -5.15
CA THR A 65 10.78 9.00 -6.24
C THR A 65 9.31 8.58 -6.21
N ALA A 66 8.60 8.87 -7.29
CA ALA A 66 7.22 8.41 -7.45
C ALA A 66 7.22 7.11 -8.24
N GLN A 67 6.42 6.16 -7.81
CA GLN A 67 6.36 4.85 -8.45
C GLN A 67 4.93 4.36 -8.50
N GLU A 68 4.52 3.93 -9.70
CA GLU A 68 3.25 3.25 -9.86
C GLU A 68 3.46 1.74 -9.72
N SER A 69 2.61 1.09 -8.95
CA SER A 69 2.69 -0.34 -8.73
C SER A 69 1.34 -0.99 -8.98
N VAL A 70 1.37 -2.24 -9.41
CA VAL A 70 0.17 -3.06 -9.58
C VAL A 70 0.22 -4.18 -8.54
N VAL A 71 -0.87 -4.29 -7.76
CA VAL A 71 -1.02 -5.39 -6.81
C VAL A 71 -1.98 -6.39 -7.43
N PRO A 72 -1.47 -7.56 -7.87
CA PRO A 72 -2.32 -8.55 -8.53
C PRO A 72 -3.38 -9.10 -7.60
N ALA A 73 -4.49 -9.55 -8.17
CA ALA A 73 -5.52 -10.25 -7.42
C ALA A 73 -4.98 -11.58 -6.91
N THR A 74 -5.40 -11.96 -5.71
CA THR A 74 -4.97 -13.22 -5.09
C THR A 74 -6.04 -14.30 -5.18
#